data_73b0da29cdc3f24628c687d3d7fd3912
#
_entry.id   73b0da29cdc3f24628c687d3d7fd3912
#
_cell.length_a   1.000
_cell.length_b   1.000
_cell.length_c   1.000
_cell.angle_alpha   90.00
_cell.angle_beta   90.00
_cell.angle_gamma   90.00
#
_symmetry.space_group_name_H-M   'P 1'
#
loop_
_entity.id
_entity.type
_entity.pdbx_description
1 polymer ?
#
loop_
_entity_poly.entity_id
_entity_poly.type
_entity_poly.pdbx_seq_one_letter_code
_entity_poly.pdbx_strand_id
1 'polypeptide(L)'
;AVRFFVVCILLQRFVLDGVGVPFWVTVPVMVMLIWLYTRKGGIKTLVWTDSFQTTCMFAALILIIYQVMGALGMTPLEAVSAIAHDSHARIFVFDDWVSRQNFWKQFLSGVFVVTVMTGLDQDMMQKNLTCKSLREAQKDVCTYGFAFVPANLLFLSLGVLLMMLAQKQGVALPSVP
;
A
#
# COMPACT_ATOMS: atom_id res chain seq x y z
N ALA A 1 -10.84 -10.93 8.26
CA ALA A 1 -11.91 -11.54 7.47
C ALA A 1 -12.12 -10.80 6.14
N VAL A 2 -12.36 -9.47 6.13
CA VAL A 2 -12.68 -8.69 4.91
C VAL A 2 -11.56 -8.76 3.85
N ARG A 3 -10.30 -8.58 4.24
CA ARG A 3 -9.15 -8.64 3.30
C ARG A 3 -9.05 -9.99 2.61
N PHE A 4 -9.25 -11.08 3.35
CA PHE A 4 -9.23 -12.44 2.81
C PHE A 4 -10.37 -12.67 1.82
N PHE A 5 -11.57 -12.19 2.14
CA PHE A 5 -12.73 -12.28 1.26
C PHE A 5 -12.51 -11.55 -0.07
N VAL A 6 -11.97 -10.33 -0.03
CA VAL A 6 -11.63 -9.56 -1.25
C VAL A 6 -10.62 -10.30 -2.11
N VAL A 7 -9.58 -10.90 -1.51
CA VAL A 7 -8.59 -11.70 -2.25
C VAL A 7 -9.24 -12.92 -2.91
N CYS A 8 -10.14 -13.62 -2.21
CA CYS A 8 -10.87 -14.75 -2.79
C CYS A 8 -11.76 -14.34 -3.96
N ILE A 9 -12.44 -13.19 -3.87
CA ILE A 9 -13.26 -12.67 -4.99
C ILE A 9 -12.39 -12.31 -6.20
N LEU A 10 -11.27 -11.62 -5.97
CA LEU A 10 -10.36 -11.25 -7.05
C LEU A 10 -9.79 -12.50 -7.74
N LEU A 11 -9.33 -13.48 -6.95
CA LEU A 11 -8.82 -14.73 -7.48
C LEU A 11 -9.90 -15.48 -8.28
N GLN A 12 -11.12 -15.54 -7.76
CA GLN A 12 -12.26 -16.14 -8.44
C GLN A 12 -12.48 -15.46 -9.80
N ARG A 13 -12.64 -14.15 -9.80
CA ARG A 13 -13.03 -13.38 -10.99
C ARG A 13 -11.96 -13.36 -12.08
N PHE A 14 -10.68 -13.27 -11.70
CA PHE A 14 -9.59 -13.11 -12.68
C PHE A 14 -8.93 -14.40 -13.10
N VAL A 15 -9.01 -15.45 -12.28
CA VAL A 15 -8.28 -16.69 -12.51
C VAL A 15 -9.22 -17.90 -12.63
N LEU A 16 -10.17 -18.06 -11.73
CA LEU A 16 -10.95 -19.28 -11.57
C LEU A 16 -12.26 -19.30 -12.34
N ASP A 17 -12.83 -18.11 -12.68
CA ASP A 17 -14.03 -18.04 -13.52
C ASP A 17 -13.78 -18.65 -14.90
N GLY A 18 -12.57 -18.49 -15.46
CA GLY A 18 -12.16 -19.12 -16.72
C GLY A 18 -12.06 -20.65 -16.65
N VAL A 19 -11.94 -21.23 -15.46
CA VAL A 19 -11.82 -22.68 -15.21
C VAL A 19 -13.15 -23.28 -14.72
N GLY A 20 -14.16 -22.44 -14.43
CA GLY A 20 -15.48 -22.88 -13.99
C GLY A 20 -15.53 -23.41 -12.54
N VAL A 21 -14.57 -23.02 -11.70
CA VAL A 21 -14.53 -23.44 -10.29
C VAL A 21 -15.51 -22.59 -9.47
N PRO A 22 -16.45 -23.19 -8.72
CA PRO A 22 -17.41 -22.43 -7.92
C PRO A 22 -16.74 -21.81 -6.69
N PHE A 23 -17.20 -20.62 -6.30
CA PHE A 23 -16.65 -19.82 -5.18
C PHE A 23 -16.55 -20.59 -3.85
N TRP A 24 -17.52 -21.45 -3.55
CA TRP A 24 -17.52 -22.24 -2.31
C TRP A 24 -16.37 -23.26 -2.23
N VAL A 25 -15.74 -23.63 -3.36
CA VAL A 25 -14.54 -24.47 -3.42
C VAL A 25 -13.28 -23.62 -3.27
N THR A 26 -13.27 -22.41 -3.83
CA THR A 26 -12.12 -21.48 -3.78
C THR A 26 -11.71 -21.15 -2.35
N VAL A 27 -12.68 -20.84 -1.49
CA VAL A 27 -12.41 -20.45 -0.08
C VAL A 27 -11.74 -21.58 0.73
N PRO A 28 -12.26 -22.81 0.79
CA PRO A 28 -11.58 -23.93 1.47
C PRO A 28 -10.20 -24.26 0.91
N VAL A 29 -10.04 -24.21 -0.41
CA VAL A 29 -8.73 -24.46 -1.06
C VAL A 29 -7.72 -23.40 -0.64
N MET A 30 -8.08 -22.14 -0.63
CA MET A 30 -7.20 -21.07 -0.17
C MET A 30 -6.82 -21.21 1.31
N VAL A 31 -7.79 -21.55 2.17
CA VAL A 31 -7.53 -21.79 3.60
C VAL A 31 -6.59 -22.99 3.77
N MET A 32 -6.81 -24.07 3.02
CA MET A 32 -5.95 -25.26 3.05
C MET A 32 -4.53 -24.96 2.60
N LEU A 33 -4.34 -24.18 1.53
CA LEU A 33 -3.03 -23.75 1.04
C LEU A 33 -2.30 -22.90 2.08
N ILE A 34 -2.99 -21.94 2.70
CA ILE A 34 -2.43 -21.10 3.76
C ILE A 34 -2.02 -21.97 4.95
N TRP A 35 -2.87 -22.92 5.35
CA TRP A 35 -2.58 -23.83 6.46
C TRP A 35 -1.36 -24.72 6.18
N LEU A 36 -1.27 -25.33 4.99
CA LEU A 36 -0.14 -26.15 4.57
C LEU A 36 1.17 -25.35 4.59
N TYR A 37 1.13 -24.14 4.06
CA TYR A 37 2.26 -23.22 4.02
C TYR A 37 2.70 -22.80 5.43
N THR A 38 1.76 -22.44 6.30
CA THR A 38 2.05 -21.93 7.65
C THR A 38 2.49 -23.05 8.60
N ARG A 39 1.97 -24.27 8.44
CA ARG A 39 2.24 -25.40 9.33
C ARG A 39 3.73 -25.79 9.40
N LYS A 40 4.45 -25.72 8.28
CA LYS A 40 5.87 -26.12 8.20
C LYS A 40 6.83 -24.94 8.38
N GLY A 41 6.44 -23.75 8.01
CA GLY A 41 7.34 -22.60 7.90
C GLY A 41 7.45 -21.71 9.13
N GLY A 42 6.44 -21.71 9.99
CA GLY A 42 6.37 -20.82 11.14
C GLY A 42 6.50 -19.34 10.74
N ILE A 43 6.79 -18.46 11.71
CA ILE A 43 6.88 -17.01 11.52
C ILE A 43 8.02 -16.60 10.57
N LYS A 44 9.13 -17.35 10.56
CA LYS A 44 10.26 -17.05 9.67
C LYS A 44 9.87 -17.10 8.18
N THR A 45 9.05 -18.07 7.80
CA THR A 45 8.59 -18.19 6.41
C THR A 45 7.66 -17.05 6.03
N LEU A 46 6.81 -16.59 6.97
CA LEU A 46 5.95 -15.43 6.76
C LEU A 46 6.77 -14.16 6.50
N VAL A 47 7.81 -13.91 7.29
CA VAL A 47 8.71 -12.75 7.10
C VAL A 47 9.39 -12.78 5.72
N TRP A 48 9.87 -13.95 5.29
CA TRP A 48 10.48 -14.10 3.96
C TRP A 48 9.48 -13.83 2.82
N THR A 49 8.28 -14.34 2.94
CA THR A 49 7.23 -14.14 1.94
C THR A 49 6.77 -12.69 1.90
N ASP A 50 6.62 -12.04 3.06
CA ASP A 50 6.28 -10.62 3.16
C ASP A 50 7.37 -9.75 2.50
N SER A 51 8.64 -10.09 2.71
CA SER A 51 9.76 -9.36 2.09
C SER A 51 9.74 -9.52 0.57
N PHE A 52 9.50 -10.72 0.07
CA PHE A 52 9.38 -10.98 -1.36
C PHE A 52 8.17 -10.27 -1.97
N GLN A 53 7.02 -10.34 -1.32
CA GLN A 53 5.80 -9.64 -1.73
C GLN A 53 6.01 -8.13 -1.79
N THR A 54 6.66 -7.54 -0.80
CA THR A 54 6.98 -6.12 -0.76
C THR A 54 7.90 -5.73 -1.91
N THR A 55 8.91 -6.53 -2.20
CA THR A 55 9.82 -6.30 -3.33
C THR A 55 9.07 -6.34 -4.67
N CYS A 56 8.21 -7.34 -4.87
CA CYS A 56 7.38 -7.44 -6.08
C CYS A 56 6.40 -6.26 -6.19
N MET A 57 5.83 -5.82 -5.08
CA MET A 57 4.92 -4.66 -5.04
C MET A 57 5.65 -3.38 -5.47
N PHE A 58 6.85 -3.11 -4.95
CA PHE A 58 7.63 -1.95 -5.37
C PHE A 58 8.08 -2.03 -6.82
N ALA A 59 8.49 -3.22 -7.29
CA ALA A 59 8.82 -3.41 -8.69
C ALA A 59 7.62 -3.12 -9.60
N ALA A 60 6.45 -3.65 -9.27
CA ALA A 60 5.21 -3.37 -9.99
C ALA A 60 4.85 -1.88 -9.97
N LEU A 61 4.98 -1.22 -8.81
CA LEU A 61 4.72 0.21 -8.66
C LEU A 61 5.61 1.05 -9.58
N ILE A 62 6.92 0.78 -9.62
CA ILE A 62 7.87 1.47 -10.48
C ILE A 62 7.54 1.24 -11.95
N LEU A 63 7.21 0.00 -12.34
CA LEU A 63 6.82 -0.33 -13.71
C LEU A 63 5.54 0.41 -14.14
N ILE A 64 4.53 0.49 -13.25
CA ILE A 64 3.29 1.21 -13.53
C ILE A 64 3.57 2.71 -13.70
N ILE A 65 4.36 3.31 -12.80
CA ILE A 65 4.77 4.72 -12.92
C ILE A 65 5.47 4.96 -14.26
N TYR A 66 6.40 4.08 -14.64
CA TYR A 66 7.12 4.19 -15.91
C TYR A 66 6.17 4.11 -17.12
N GLN A 67 5.22 3.17 -17.11
CA GLN A 67 4.22 3.05 -18.18
C GLN A 67 3.29 4.27 -18.27
N VAL A 68 2.83 4.79 -17.11
CA VAL A 68 1.98 5.97 -17.06
C VAL A 68 2.72 7.21 -17.57
N MET A 69 3.98 7.40 -17.19
CA MET A 69 4.81 8.48 -17.74
C MET A 69 4.98 8.35 -19.26
N GLY A 70 5.21 7.14 -19.77
CA GLY A 70 5.28 6.87 -21.20
C GLY A 70 3.96 7.21 -21.94
N ALA A 71 2.82 6.87 -21.35
CA ALA A 71 1.50 7.20 -21.91
C ALA A 71 1.20 8.71 -21.88
N LEU A 72 1.72 9.43 -20.89
CA LEU A 72 1.65 10.89 -20.82
C LEU A 72 2.63 11.57 -21.77
N GLY A 73 3.68 10.88 -22.20
CA GLY A 73 4.76 11.42 -23.03
C GLY A 73 5.69 12.35 -22.25
N MET A 74 5.82 12.13 -20.94
CA MET A 74 6.62 12.95 -20.02
C MET A 74 7.92 12.23 -19.66
N THR A 75 8.99 13.00 -19.53
CA THR A 75 10.23 12.52 -18.91
C THR A 75 10.08 12.43 -17.39
N PRO A 76 10.89 11.60 -16.68
CA PRO A 76 10.81 11.50 -15.21
C PRO A 76 10.96 12.85 -14.48
N LEU A 77 11.78 13.74 -15.01
CA LEU A 77 11.99 15.07 -14.44
C LEU A 77 10.77 15.98 -14.62
N GLU A 78 10.15 15.94 -15.79
CA GLU A 78 8.90 16.65 -16.07
C GLU A 78 7.75 16.13 -15.23
N ALA A 79 7.67 14.81 -15.03
CA ALA A 79 6.67 14.22 -14.15
C ALA A 79 6.82 14.70 -12.70
N VAL A 80 8.04 14.75 -12.15
CA VAL A 80 8.30 15.28 -10.81
C VAL A 80 7.92 16.76 -10.72
N SER A 81 8.26 17.57 -11.72
CA SER A 81 7.90 19.00 -11.74
C SER A 81 6.39 19.20 -11.86
N ALA A 82 5.72 18.41 -12.69
CA ALA A 82 4.26 18.44 -12.84
C ALA A 82 3.55 18.06 -11.54
N ILE A 83 4.01 17.01 -10.85
CA ILE A 83 3.48 16.62 -9.54
C ILE A 83 3.69 17.74 -8.51
N ALA A 84 4.88 18.35 -8.47
CA ALA A 84 5.19 19.40 -7.50
C ALA A 84 4.35 20.68 -7.69
N HIS A 85 3.90 20.97 -8.91
CA HIS A 85 3.07 22.14 -9.24
C HIS A 85 1.56 21.83 -9.28
N ASP A 86 1.16 20.58 -9.11
CA ASP A 86 -0.25 20.20 -9.07
C ASP A 86 -0.90 20.69 -7.77
N SER A 87 -2.10 21.23 -7.88
CA SER A 87 -2.87 21.73 -6.72
C SER A 87 -3.18 20.64 -5.68
N HIS A 88 -3.24 19.38 -6.12
CA HIS A 88 -3.49 18.22 -5.26
C HIS A 88 -2.24 17.74 -4.50
N ALA A 89 -1.04 18.18 -4.91
CA ALA A 89 0.22 17.86 -4.24
C ALA A 89 0.56 18.82 -3.08
N ARG A 90 -0.35 19.71 -2.70
CA ARG A 90 -0.14 20.66 -1.61
C ARG A 90 -0.15 19.94 -0.25
N ILE A 91 1.04 19.68 0.30
CA ILE A 91 1.22 18.94 1.56
C ILE A 91 0.99 19.82 2.78
N PHE A 92 1.41 21.09 2.73
CA PHE A 92 1.36 22.00 3.87
C PHE A 92 0.20 22.98 3.73
N VAL A 93 -0.93 22.66 4.36
CA VAL A 93 -2.13 23.52 4.41
C VAL A 93 -2.27 24.06 5.83
N PHE A 94 -1.93 25.35 6.03
CA PHE A 94 -2.04 26.03 7.32
C PHE A 94 -3.17 27.05 7.35
N ASP A 95 -3.71 27.40 6.18
CA ASP A 95 -4.56 28.58 5.99
C ASP A 95 -5.97 28.43 6.61
N ASP A 96 -6.47 27.19 6.73
CA ASP A 96 -7.81 26.93 7.24
C ASP A 96 -7.77 25.97 8.45
N TRP A 97 -8.00 26.54 9.65
CA TRP A 97 -8.04 25.75 10.88
C TRP A 97 -9.28 24.84 10.99
N VAL A 98 -10.36 25.16 10.29
CA VAL A 98 -11.60 24.36 10.31
C VAL A 98 -11.52 23.18 9.36
N SER A 99 -10.74 23.28 8.29
CA SER A 99 -10.58 22.23 7.30
C SER A 99 -10.06 20.91 7.90
N ARG A 100 -10.56 19.79 7.36
CA ARG A 100 -10.01 18.46 7.66
C ARG A 100 -8.59 18.27 7.13
N GLN A 101 -8.18 19.08 6.14
CA GLN A 101 -6.87 19.00 5.50
C GLN A 101 -5.81 19.84 6.21
N ASN A 102 -6.13 20.48 7.34
CA ASN A 102 -5.16 21.25 8.12
C ASN A 102 -3.99 20.38 8.57
N PHE A 103 -2.76 20.82 8.31
CA PHE A 103 -1.52 20.08 8.58
C PHE A 103 -1.44 19.60 10.04
N TRP A 104 -1.73 20.44 11.03
CA TRP A 104 -1.62 20.05 12.43
C TRP A 104 -2.61 18.95 12.85
N LYS A 105 -3.84 19.02 12.34
CA LYS A 105 -4.84 17.97 12.59
C LYS A 105 -4.42 16.64 11.97
N GLN A 106 -3.94 16.68 10.74
CA GLN A 106 -3.47 15.49 10.02
C GLN A 106 -2.22 14.91 10.71
N PHE A 107 -1.28 15.77 11.11
CA PHE A 107 -0.06 15.34 11.79
C PHE A 107 -0.36 14.67 13.14
N LEU A 108 -1.15 15.32 14.01
CA LEU A 108 -1.54 14.73 15.30
C LEU A 108 -2.34 13.45 15.13
N SER A 109 -3.32 13.44 14.23
CA SER A 109 -4.07 12.23 13.90
C SER A 109 -3.15 11.12 13.43
N GLY A 110 -2.19 11.42 12.54
CA GLY A 110 -1.20 10.46 12.05
C GLY A 110 -0.35 9.87 13.18
N VAL A 111 0.15 10.71 14.10
CA VAL A 111 0.94 10.25 15.25
C VAL A 111 0.12 9.26 16.11
N PHE A 112 -1.13 9.59 16.42
CA PHE A 112 -1.99 8.69 17.21
C PHE A 112 -2.31 7.40 16.47
N VAL A 113 -2.66 7.49 15.19
CA VAL A 113 -2.97 6.30 14.36
C VAL A 113 -1.76 5.38 14.26
N VAL A 114 -0.56 5.92 13.97
CA VAL A 114 0.66 5.11 13.88
C VAL A 114 1.00 4.47 15.22
N THR A 115 0.87 5.20 16.34
CA THR A 115 1.12 4.66 17.67
C THR A 115 0.18 3.49 17.98
N VAL A 116 -1.11 3.64 17.68
CA VAL A 116 -2.11 2.58 17.87
C VAL A 116 -1.83 1.40 16.95
N MET A 117 -1.60 1.63 15.67
CA MET A 117 -1.32 0.57 14.71
C MET A 117 -0.04 -0.21 15.04
N THR A 118 1.02 0.47 15.48
CA THR A 118 2.28 -0.20 15.80
C THR A 118 2.22 -0.90 17.16
N GLY A 119 1.52 -0.32 18.15
CA GLY A 119 1.47 -0.83 19.52
C GLY A 119 0.37 -1.85 19.81
N LEU A 120 -0.75 -1.79 19.07
CA LEU A 120 -1.92 -2.67 19.32
C LEU A 120 -2.15 -3.69 18.20
N ASP A 121 -1.48 -3.56 17.06
CA ASP A 121 -1.57 -4.55 16.00
C ASP A 121 -0.82 -5.83 16.39
N GLN A 122 -1.58 -6.93 16.48
CA GLN A 122 -1.06 -8.23 16.87
C GLN A 122 0.02 -8.76 15.90
N ASP A 123 -0.11 -8.47 14.61
CA ASP A 123 0.82 -8.92 13.57
C ASP A 123 2.18 -8.24 13.72
N MET A 124 2.19 -6.93 13.95
CA MET A 124 3.41 -6.16 14.24
C MET A 124 4.06 -6.59 15.54
N MET A 125 3.27 -6.82 16.60
CA MET A 125 3.78 -7.30 17.87
C MET A 125 4.42 -8.69 17.76
N GLN A 126 3.80 -9.62 17.04
CA GLN A 126 4.37 -10.96 16.83
C GLN A 126 5.69 -10.90 16.07
N LYS A 127 5.81 -10.05 15.06
CA LYS A 127 7.07 -9.85 14.33
C LYS A 127 8.16 -9.25 15.24
N ASN A 128 7.84 -8.26 16.04
CA ASN A 128 8.77 -7.65 16.99
C ASN A 128 9.27 -8.65 18.06
N LEU A 129 8.39 -9.54 18.53
CA LEU A 129 8.74 -10.59 19.51
C LEU A 129 9.68 -11.67 18.93
N THR A 130 9.84 -11.77 17.62
CA THR A 130 10.80 -12.68 16.98
C THR A 130 12.21 -12.11 16.91
N CYS A 131 12.40 -10.82 17.19
CA CYS A 131 13.72 -10.20 17.28
C CYS A 131 14.50 -10.74 18.48
N LYS A 132 15.80 -10.91 18.30
CA LYS A 132 16.67 -11.48 19.36
C LYS A 132 16.90 -10.54 20.54
N SER A 133 16.77 -9.25 20.34
CA SER A 133 16.98 -8.23 21.36
C SER A 133 16.03 -7.04 21.18
N LEU A 134 15.76 -6.33 22.28
CA LEU A 134 14.99 -5.09 22.27
C LEU A 134 15.58 -4.04 21.32
N ARG A 135 16.90 -3.97 21.23
CA ARG A 135 17.59 -3.02 20.34
C ARG A 135 17.34 -3.32 18.87
N GLU A 136 17.28 -4.60 18.49
CA GLU A 136 16.93 -5.02 17.13
C GLU A 136 15.49 -4.68 16.81
N ALA A 137 14.55 -4.93 17.73
CA ALA A 137 13.14 -4.56 17.54
C ALA A 137 12.96 -3.05 17.39
N GLN A 138 13.64 -2.23 18.20
CA GLN A 138 13.61 -0.77 18.05
C GLN A 138 14.18 -0.31 16.71
N LYS A 139 15.30 -0.91 16.27
CA LYS A 139 15.88 -0.61 14.96
C LYS A 139 14.94 -0.96 13.82
N ASP A 140 14.23 -2.08 13.91
CA ASP A 140 13.26 -2.52 12.92
C ASP A 140 12.11 -1.51 12.80
N VAL A 141 11.50 -1.12 13.92
CA VAL A 141 10.42 -0.12 13.95
C VAL A 141 10.86 1.23 13.38
N CYS A 142 12.09 1.70 13.74
CA CYS A 142 12.63 2.94 13.18
C CYS A 142 12.87 2.82 11.66
N THR A 143 13.43 1.72 11.19
CA THR A 143 13.68 1.48 9.78
C THR A 143 12.36 1.43 9.00
N TYR A 144 11.34 0.77 9.54
CA TYR A 144 10.00 0.74 8.98
C TYR A 144 9.41 2.16 8.86
N GLY A 145 9.52 2.98 9.91
CA GLY A 145 9.04 4.36 9.90
C GLY A 145 9.71 5.20 8.81
N PHE A 146 11.04 5.08 8.66
CA PHE A 146 11.77 5.78 7.60
C PHE A 146 11.43 5.26 6.20
N ALA A 147 11.24 3.95 6.02
CA ALA A 147 10.87 3.37 4.73
C ALA A 147 9.43 3.69 4.32
N PHE A 148 8.56 3.97 5.29
CA PHE A 148 7.16 4.29 5.04
C PHE A 148 6.97 5.62 4.29
N VAL A 149 7.82 6.62 4.54
CA VAL A 149 7.74 7.94 3.90
C VAL A 149 7.96 7.85 2.38
N PRO A 150 9.09 7.33 1.87
CA PRO A 150 9.30 7.22 0.44
C PRO A 150 8.29 6.29 -0.24
N ALA A 151 7.84 5.23 0.44
CA ALA A 151 6.80 4.36 -0.09
C ALA A 151 5.50 5.13 -0.35
N ASN A 152 5.02 5.89 0.64
CA ASN A 152 3.82 6.72 0.48
C ASN A 152 3.99 7.78 -0.61
N LEU A 153 5.15 8.42 -0.71
CA LEU A 153 5.41 9.39 -1.78
C LEU A 153 5.28 8.77 -3.17
N LEU A 154 5.76 7.54 -3.35
CA LEU A 154 5.62 6.83 -4.63
C LEU A 154 4.14 6.52 -4.94
N PHE A 155 3.37 6.04 -3.97
CA PHE A 155 1.94 5.79 -4.16
C PHE A 155 1.14 7.06 -4.45
N LEU A 156 1.42 8.15 -3.74
CA LEU A 156 0.78 9.43 -3.99
C LEU A 156 1.14 10.00 -5.36
N SER A 157 2.41 9.88 -5.75
CA SER A 157 2.88 10.29 -7.08
C SER A 157 2.16 9.52 -8.18
N LEU A 158 2.00 8.21 -8.01
CA LEU A 158 1.20 7.39 -8.94
C LEU A 158 -0.25 7.88 -9.00
N GLY A 159 -0.85 8.22 -7.87
CA GLY A 159 -2.23 8.74 -7.81
C GLY A 159 -2.40 10.01 -8.66
N VAL A 160 -1.48 10.97 -8.51
CA VAL A 160 -1.49 12.22 -9.29
C VAL A 160 -1.28 11.94 -10.79
N LEU A 161 -0.32 11.08 -11.14
CA LEU A 161 -0.06 10.72 -12.54
C LEU A 161 -1.25 10.01 -13.20
N LEU A 162 -1.94 9.13 -12.48
CA LEU A 162 -3.16 8.49 -12.98
C LEU A 162 -4.30 9.49 -13.18
N MET A 163 -4.42 10.47 -12.29
CA MET A 163 -5.39 11.54 -12.42
C MET A 163 -5.11 12.39 -13.68
N MET A 164 -3.85 12.76 -13.92
CA MET A 164 -3.44 13.47 -15.13
C MET A 164 -3.70 12.64 -16.39
N LEU A 165 -3.44 11.33 -16.34
CA LEU A 165 -3.72 10.43 -17.46
C LEU A 165 -5.22 10.33 -17.75
N ALA A 166 -6.06 10.22 -16.72
CA ALA A 166 -7.50 10.18 -16.85
C ALA A 166 -8.06 11.47 -17.48
N GLN A 167 -7.55 12.63 -17.05
CA GLN A 167 -7.89 13.93 -17.65
C GLN A 167 -7.51 13.99 -19.13
N LYS A 168 -6.31 13.51 -19.49
CA LYS A 168 -5.83 13.45 -20.88
C LYS A 168 -6.72 12.54 -21.75
N GLN A 169 -7.24 11.45 -21.18
CA GLN A 169 -8.12 10.51 -21.88
C GLN A 169 -9.60 10.94 -21.88
N GLY A 170 -9.95 12.07 -21.27
CA GLY A 170 -11.32 12.57 -21.19
C GLY A 170 -12.26 11.71 -20.34
N VAL A 171 -11.70 10.87 -19.45
CA VAL A 171 -12.47 10.07 -18.50
C VAL A 171 -12.96 10.98 -17.39
N ALA A 172 -14.29 11.13 -17.26
CA ALA A 172 -14.89 11.87 -16.15
C ALA A 172 -14.59 11.14 -14.83
N LEU A 173 -13.69 11.72 -14.03
CA LEU A 173 -13.44 11.23 -12.67
C LEU A 173 -14.66 11.60 -11.81
N PRO A 174 -15.20 10.66 -11.01
CA PRO A 174 -16.24 11.00 -10.06
C PRO A 174 -15.68 12.05 -9.10
N SER A 175 -16.41 13.18 -8.98
CA SER A 175 -16.06 14.20 -7.97
C SER A 175 -16.10 13.54 -6.60
N VAL A 176 -14.96 13.42 -5.97
CA VAL A 176 -14.88 12.97 -4.57
C VAL A 176 -15.46 14.10 -3.72
N PRO A 177 -16.49 13.81 -2.89
CA PRO A 177 -17.14 14.80 -2.04
C PRO A 177 -16.22 15.29 -0.91
#